data_0c828e49bbe22d777914ff130462fd39
#
_entry.id   0c828e49bbe22d777914ff130462fd39
#
_cell.length_a   1.000
_cell.length_b   1.000
_cell.length_c   1.000
_cell.angle_alpha   90.00
_cell.angle_beta   90.00
_cell.angle_gamma   90.00
#
_symmetry.space_group_name_H-M   'P 1'
#
loop_
_entity.id
_entity.type
_entity.pdbx_description
1 polymer ?
#
loop_
_entity_poly.entity_id
_entity_poly.type
_entity_poly.pdbx_seq_one_letter_code
_entity_poly.pdbx_strand_id
1 'polypeptide(L)'
;MALKNTQYDEIMREYYRKQTEDRHEQEERIRRASEAVPELSAIDRQIASLSVSSARKALEGDENALLHLREDIKALSDRKAALLTSHGYPADYLEMHYHCPDCQDTGYIGQEKCHCFRQAVIDLLYTQSNIREILEEENFDHFSFRYYSDTAVSPATGLSSLATMKKLVGECMDFIRNFDTEFQNFFFYGDTGVGKTFLSHCIARELLKTAHSVIYFSAFELFDLLGRTTFQRTETEEEMKNMHAYIFDCDLLIIDDLGTELTNSFISTQLFLCINERLARRKSTIISTNLGLNVFRDTYSERVFSRITSSYKMRKFFGDDIRILKKLKNPGKPS
;
A
#
# COMPACT_ATOMS: atom_id res chain seq x y z
N MET A 1 -6.71 -20.51 -5.25
CA MET A 1 -7.74 -19.59 -4.86
C MET A 1 -8.66 -19.36 -6.03
N ALA A 2 -9.91 -19.71 -5.95
CA ALA A 2 -10.87 -19.53 -7.02
C ALA A 2 -11.70 -18.27 -6.74
N LEU A 3 -11.34 -17.16 -7.40
CA LEU A 3 -12.28 -16.05 -7.62
C LEU A 3 -13.44 -16.61 -8.47
N LYS A 4 -14.65 -16.10 -8.29
CA LYS A 4 -15.69 -16.32 -9.31
C LYS A 4 -15.17 -15.79 -10.64
N ASN A 5 -15.48 -16.45 -11.73
CA ASN A 5 -15.04 -16.00 -13.06
C ASN A 5 -15.39 -14.53 -13.31
N THR A 6 -16.55 -14.07 -12.86
CA THR A 6 -16.98 -12.66 -12.97
C THR A 6 -16.07 -11.69 -12.19
N GLN A 7 -15.62 -12.07 -11.01
CA GLN A 7 -14.70 -11.26 -10.18
C GLN A 7 -13.30 -11.23 -10.77
N TYR A 8 -12.83 -12.37 -11.25
CA TYR A 8 -11.57 -12.45 -11.98
C TYR A 8 -11.60 -11.59 -13.24
N ASP A 9 -12.67 -11.69 -14.03
CA ASP A 9 -12.85 -10.92 -15.25
C ASP A 9 -12.95 -9.40 -14.98
N GLU A 10 -13.51 -9.00 -13.84
CA GLU A 10 -13.56 -7.61 -13.43
C GLU A 10 -12.17 -7.07 -13.13
N ILE A 11 -11.37 -7.80 -12.35
CA ILE A 11 -9.98 -7.45 -12.07
C ILE A 11 -9.16 -7.40 -13.37
N MET A 12 -9.29 -8.40 -14.24
CA MET A 12 -8.53 -8.44 -15.49
C MET A 12 -8.93 -7.32 -16.46
N ARG A 13 -10.21 -6.91 -16.48
CA ARG A 13 -10.65 -5.74 -17.27
C ARG A 13 -9.95 -4.47 -16.81
N GLU A 14 -9.75 -4.30 -15.51
CA GLU A 14 -9.02 -3.16 -14.98
C GLU A 14 -7.55 -3.17 -15.40
N TYR A 15 -6.90 -4.35 -15.41
CA TYR A 15 -5.52 -4.49 -15.94
C TYR A 15 -5.43 -4.17 -17.43
N TYR A 16 -6.37 -4.67 -18.24
CA TYR A 16 -6.40 -4.35 -19.68
C TYR A 16 -6.64 -2.86 -19.93
N ARG A 17 -7.45 -2.21 -19.09
CA ARG A 17 -7.67 -0.76 -19.17
C ARG A 17 -6.36 -0.02 -18.88
N LYS A 18 -5.65 -0.34 -17.79
CA LYS A 18 -4.36 0.27 -17.44
C LYS A 18 -3.33 0.09 -18.55
N GLN A 19 -3.14 -1.14 -19.05
CA GLN A 19 -2.21 -1.40 -20.16
C GLN A 19 -2.56 -0.59 -21.41
N THR A 20 -3.84 -0.35 -21.66
CA THR A 20 -4.29 0.46 -22.81
C THR A 20 -3.99 1.93 -22.60
N GLU A 21 -4.23 2.44 -21.40
CA GLU A 21 -3.90 3.80 -20.98
C GLU A 21 -2.40 4.05 -21.04
N ASP A 22 -1.59 3.17 -20.43
CA ASP A 22 -0.12 3.26 -20.44
C ASP A 22 0.44 3.33 -21.89
N ARG A 23 -0.10 2.46 -22.76
CA ARG A 23 0.29 2.46 -24.18
C ARG A 23 -0.10 3.74 -24.89
N HIS A 24 -1.31 4.22 -24.67
CA HIS A 24 -1.79 5.46 -25.25
C HIS A 24 -0.95 6.66 -24.80
N GLU A 25 -0.66 6.74 -23.51
CA GLU A 25 0.21 7.79 -22.97
C GLU A 25 1.63 7.72 -23.52
N GLN A 26 2.19 6.53 -23.71
CA GLN A 26 3.49 6.36 -24.34
C GLN A 26 3.45 6.83 -25.80
N GLU A 27 2.46 6.42 -26.57
CA GLU A 27 2.28 6.84 -27.97
C GLU A 27 2.16 8.37 -28.09
N GLU A 28 1.42 9.01 -27.20
CA GLU A 28 1.34 10.47 -27.13
C GLU A 28 2.69 11.13 -26.81
N ARG A 29 3.47 10.57 -25.86
CA ARG A 29 4.82 11.09 -25.56
C ARG A 29 5.76 10.92 -26.73
N ILE A 30 5.73 9.77 -27.40
CA ILE A 30 6.53 9.51 -28.62
C ILE A 30 6.15 10.51 -29.71
N ARG A 31 4.86 10.74 -29.95
CA ARG A 31 4.38 11.68 -30.95
C ARG A 31 4.88 13.11 -30.66
N ARG A 32 4.65 13.62 -29.43
CA ARG A 32 5.09 14.95 -29.03
C ARG A 32 6.60 15.14 -29.14
N ALA A 33 7.37 14.16 -28.68
CA ALA A 33 8.83 14.23 -28.76
C ALA A 33 9.32 14.17 -30.23
N SER A 34 8.70 13.35 -31.09
CA SER A 34 9.07 13.24 -32.50
C SER A 34 8.72 14.49 -33.31
N GLU A 35 7.61 15.18 -32.95
CA GLU A 35 7.24 16.47 -33.54
C GLU A 35 8.23 17.58 -33.13
N ALA A 36 8.67 17.58 -31.87
CA ALA A 36 9.63 18.56 -31.35
C ALA A 36 11.08 18.29 -31.79
N VAL A 37 11.45 17.02 -31.95
CA VAL A 37 12.83 16.57 -32.28
C VAL A 37 12.79 15.53 -33.40
N PRO A 38 12.72 15.96 -34.68
CA PRO A 38 12.59 15.07 -35.83
C PRO A 38 13.73 14.02 -35.96
N GLU A 39 14.90 14.31 -35.40
CA GLU A 39 16.06 13.40 -35.36
C GLU A 39 15.75 12.08 -34.61
N LEU A 40 14.85 12.08 -33.63
CA LEU A 40 14.44 10.88 -32.92
C LEU A 40 13.85 9.84 -33.88
N SER A 41 12.96 10.27 -34.78
CA SER A 41 12.37 9.40 -35.79
C SER A 41 13.41 8.86 -36.81
N ALA A 42 14.48 9.64 -37.05
CA ALA A 42 15.58 9.16 -37.93
C ALA A 42 16.39 8.08 -37.24
N ILE A 43 16.66 8.20 -35.95
CA ILE A 43 17.35 7.18 -35.13
C ILE A 43 16.52 5.89 -35.07
N ASP A 44 15.19 5.97 -34.86
CA ASP A 44 14.33 4.79 -34.82
C ASP A 44 14.31 4.03 -36.15
N ARG A 45 14.28 4.75 -37.27
CA ARG A 45 14.43 4.14 -38.61
C ARG A 45 15.80 3.49 -38.80
N GLN A 46 16.85 4.10 -38.28
CA GLN A 46 18.20 3.56 -38.34
C GLN A 46 18.35 2.26 -37.56
N ILE A 47 17.78 2.23 -36.31
CA ILE A 47 17.70 1.01 -35.47
C ILE A 47 16.96 -0.11 -36.22
N ALA A 48 15.79 0.18 -36.79
CA ALA A 48 14.98 -0.78 -37.52
C ALA A 48 15.76 -1.35 -38.72
N SER A 49 16.44 -0.49 -39.52
CA SER A 49 17.26 -0.92 -40.66
C SER A 49 18.44 -1.81 -40.25
N LEU A 50 19.15 -1.43 -39.17
CA LEU A 50 20.26 -2.22 -38.63
C LEU A 50 19.79 -3.59 -38.14
N SER A 51 18.65 -3.63 -37.42
CA SER A 51 18.07 -4.88 -36.93
C SER A 51 17.75 -5.86 -38.04
N VAL A 52 17.12 -5.38 -39.13
CA VAL A 52 16.80 -6.21 -40.31
C VAL A 52 18.08 -6.70 -41.01
N SER A 53 19.06 -5.83 -41.22
CA SER A 53 20.30 -6.17 -41.90
C SER A 53 21.15 -7.19 -41.11
N SER A 54 21.23 -7.02 -39.79
CA SER A 54 21.96 -7.94 -38.91
C SER A 54 21.26 -9.28 -38.73
N ALA A 55 19.93 -9.32 -38.69
CA ALA A 55 19.18 -10.57 -38.69
C ALA A 55 19.45 -11.37 -39.96
N ARG A 56 19.51 -10.71 -41.13
CA ARG A 56 19.85 -11.34 -42.40
C ARG A 56 21.28 -11.91 -42.38
N LYS A 57 22.28 -11.13 -41.92
CA LYS A 57 23.68 -11.60 -41.80
C LYS A 57 23.82 -12.82 -40.88
N ALA A 58 23.08 -12.81 -39.74
CA ALA A 58 23.07 -13.94 -38.82
C ALA A 58 22.52 -15.22 -39.48
N LEU A 59 21.49 -15.10 -40.32
CA LEU A 59 20.95 -16.22 -41.11
C LEU A 59 21.90 -16.69 -42.20
N GLU A 60 22.77 -15.82 -42.69
CA GLU A 60 23.84 -16.13 -43.69
C GLU A 60 25.11 -16.72 -43.02
N GLY A 61 25.13 -16.88 -41.69
CA GLY A 61 26.18 -17.56 -40.91
C GLY A 61 27.19 -16.63 -40.21
N ASP A 62 26.95 -15.34 -40.16
CA ASP A 62 27.81 -14.41 -39.41
C ASP A 62 27.50 -14.49 -37.91
N GLU A 63 28.33 -15.21 -37.16
CA GLU A 63 28.18 -15.43 -35.70
C GLU A 63 28.31 -14.12 -34.87
N ASN A 64 28.97 -13.10 -35.41
CA ASN A 64 29.17 -11.81 -34.70
C ASN A 64 28.12 -10.76 -35.04
N ALA A 65 27.24 -11.00 -35.99
CA ALA A 65 26.25 -10.03 -36.46
C ALA A 65 25.33 -9.51 -35.33
N LEU A 66 24.93 -10.37 -34.39
CA LEU A 66 24.08 -10.01 -33.25
C LEU A 66 24.86 -9.23 -32.17
N LEU A 67 26.16 -9.47 -32.04
CA LEU A 67 27.00 -8.77 -31.07
C LEU A 67 27.22 -7.32 -31.52
N HIS A 68 27.59 -7.12 -32.78
CA HIS A 68 27.72 -5.81 -33.41
C HIS A 68 26.40 -5.04 -33.39
N LEU A 69 25.28 -5.71 -33.70
CA LEU A 69 23.94 -5.09 -33.58
C LEU A 69 23.66 -4.53 -32.18
N ARG A 70 24.04 -5.26 -31.14
CA ARG A 70 23.82 -4.85 -29.76
C ARG A 70 24.63 -3.58 -29.41
N GLU A 71 25.86 -3.50 -29.92
CA GLU A 71 26.72 -2.32 -29.73
C GLU A 71 26.16 -1.11 -30.49
N ASP A 72 25.76 -1.29 -31.76
CA ASP A 72 25.17 -0.23 -32.58
C ASP A 72 23.84 0.29 -31.98
N ILE A 73 22.95 -0.60 -31.54
CA ILE A 73 21.70 -0.21 -30.89
C ILE A 73 21.98 0.57 -29.60
N LYS A 74 22.96 0.15 -28.80
CA LYS A 74 23.34 0.86 -27.59
C LYS A 74 23.81 2.27 -27.91
N ALA A 75 24.70 2.45 -28.87
CA ALA A 75 25.20 3.76 -29.28
C ALA A 75 24.07 4.70 -29.76
N LEU A 76 23.11 4.15 -30.52
CA LEU A 76 21.94 4.89 -31.01
C LEU A 76 20.98 5.23 -29.88
N SER A 77 20.78 4.33 -28.88
CA SER A 77 19.98 4.59 -27.69
C SER A 77 20.58 5.68 -26.81
N ASP A 78 21.91 5.64 -26.61
CA ASP A 78 22.63 6.68 -25.85
C ASP A 78 22.50 8.05 -26.55
N ARG A 79 22.59 8.07 -27.88
CA ARG A 79 22.36 9.30 -28.67
C ARG A 79 20.91 9.80 -28.56
N LYS A 80 19.93 8.89 -28.56
CA LYS A 80 18.51 9.22 -28.38
C LYS A 80 18.26 9.85 -27.02
N ALA A 81 18.82 9.29 -25.94
CA ALA A 81 18.74 9.83 -24.59
C ALA A 81 19.40 11.23 -24.47
N ALA A 82 20.55 11.42 -25.10
CA ALA A 82 21.23 12.73 -25.14
C ALA A 82 20.40 13.78 -25.88
N LEU A 83 19.75 13.42 -27.01
CA LEU A 83 18.86 14.32 -27.74
C LEU A 83 17.65 14.71 -26.89
N LEU A 84 17.00 13.77 -26.23
CA LEU A 84 15.87 14.04 -25.32
C LEU A 84 16.30 15.03 -24.23
N THR A 85 17.41 14.77 -23.56
CA THR A 85 17.90 15.61 -22.47
C THR A 85 18.25 17.01 -22.95
N SER A 86 18.86 17.15 -24.13
CA SER A 86 19.20 18.47 -24.70
C SER A 86 18.00 19.32 -25.06
N HIS A 87 16.81 18.70 -25.26
CA HIS A 87 15.55 19.37 -25.53
C HIS A 87 14.65 19.47 -24.28
N GLY A 88 15.18 19.18 -23.08
CA GLY A 88 14.48 19.34 -21.80
C GLY A 88 13.55 18.19 -21.43
N TYR A 89 13.61 17.06 -22.14
CA TYR A 89 12.88 15.84 -21.77
C TYR A 89 13.73 14.95 -20.86
N PRO A 90 13.14 14.16 -19.93
CA PRO A 90 13.85 13.09 -19.23
C PRO A 90 14.43 12.07 -20.21
N ALA A 91 15.53 11.41 -19.85
CA ALA A 91 16.18 10.42 -20.70
C ALA A 91 15.28 9.20 -21.00
N ASP A 92 14.40 8.86 -20.06
CA ASP A 92 13.42 7.77 -20.09
C ASP A 92 12.01 8.21 -20.58
N TYR A 93 11.89 9.44 -21.12
CA TYR A 93 10.59 10.04 -21.49
C TYR A 93 9.77 9.19 -22.45
N LEU A 94 10.43 8.40 -23.31
CA LEU A 94 9.78 7.54 -24.30
C LEU A 94 9.57 6.10 -23.81
N GLU A 95 10.05 5.78 -22.61
CA GLU A 95 9.87 4.44 -22.04
C GLU A 95 8.42 4.23 -21.56
N MET A 96 8.02 2.97 -21.45
CA MET A 96 6.73 2.61 -20.90
C MET A 96 6.75 2.85 -19.40
N HIS A 97 5.76 3.59 -18.87
CA HIS A 97 5.57 3.77 -17.45
C HIS A 97 4.41 2.89 -16.99
N TYR A 98 4.68 2.01 -16.05
CA TYR A 98 3.70 1.07 -15.52
C TYR A 98 3.23 1.52 -14.13
N HIS A 99 1.95 1.28 -13.82
CA HIS A 99 1.40 1.48 -12.46
C HIS A 99 2.03 0.50 -11.47
N CYS A 100 2.27 -0.74 -11.91
CA CYS A 100 3.03 -1.73 -11.15
C CYS A 100 4.27 -2.14 -11.93
N PRO A 101 5.47 -1.68 -11.53
CA PRO A 101 6.71 -2.00 -12.24
C PRO A 101 7.07 -3.49 -12.19
N ASP A 102 6.67 -4.22 -11.13
CA ASP A 102 7.06 -5.62 -10.93
C ASP A 102 6.39 -6.56 -11.93
N CYS A 103 5.11 -6.34 -12.23
CA CYS A 103 4.38 -7.17 -13.19
C CYS A 103 4.10 -6.45 -14.52
N GLN A 104 4.50 -5.18 -14.63
CA GLN A 104 4.22 -4.36 -15.82
C GLN A 104 2.74 -4.36 -16.19
N ASP A 105 1.90 -4.16 -15.16
CA ASP A 105 0.44 -4.12 -15.23
C ASP A 105 -0.22 -5.37 -15.87
N THR A 106 0.43 -6.53 -15.78
CA THR A 106 -0.16 -7.81 -16.18
C THR A 106 -0.91 -8.51 -15.05
N GLY A 107 -0.65 -8.10 -13.79
CA GLY A 107 -1.15 -8.78 -12.60
C GLY A 107 -0.40 -10.06 -12.23
N TYR A 108 0.59 -10.48 -13.03
CA TYR A 108 1.33 -11.74 -12.84
C TYR A 108 2.84 -11.55 -13.02
N ILE A 109 3.61 -12.30 -12.24
CA ILE A 109 5.07 -12.46 -12.40
C ILE A 109 5.31 -13.93 -12.70
N GLY A 110 5.56 -14.25 -13.96
CA GLY A 110 5.55 -15.64 -14.43
C GLY A 110 4.18 -16.28 -14.27
N GLN A 111 4.08 -17.33 -13.46
CA GLN A 111 2.80 -18.02 -13.17
C GLN A 111 2.18 -17.59 -11.83
N GLU A 112 2.87 -16.75 -11.05
CA GLU A 112 2.40 -16.31 -9.75
C GLU A 112 1.67 -14.97 -9.84
N LYS A 113 0.64 -14.80 -8.99
CA LYS A 113 -0.08 -13.54 -8.86
C LYS A 113 0.81 -12.49 -8.23
N CYS A 114 0.95 -11.36 -8.91
CA CYS A 114 1.64 -10.19 -8.36
C CYS A 114 0.94 -9.67 -7.09
N HIS A 115 1.69 -8.95 -6.24
CA HIS A 115 1.12 -8.30 -5.06
C HIS A 115 -0.02 -7.34 -5.43
N CYS A 116 0.09 -6.60 -6.54
CA CYS A 116 -0.97 -5.70 -7.01
C CYS A 116 -2.26 -6.45 -7.38
N PHE A 117 -2.15 -7.68 -7.93
CA PHE A 117 -3.31 -8.53 -8.17
C PHE A 117 -3.95 -8.99 -6.86
N ARG A 118 -3.13 -9.36 -5.88
CA ARG A 118 -3.62 -9.73 -4.53
C ARG A 118 -4.36 -8.56 -3.89
N GLN A 119 -3.83 -7.33 -4.01
CA GLN A 119 -4.50 -6.14 -3.51
C GLN A 119 -5.82 -5.87 -4.24
N ALA A 120 -5.86 -5.99 -5.57
CA ALA A 120 -7.10 -5.81 -6.34
C ALA A 120 -8.20 -6.81 -5.93
N VAL A 121 -7.81 -8.05 -5.60
CA VAL A 121 -8.74 -9.05 -5.05
C VAL A 121 -9.26 -8.63 -3.68
N ILE A 122 -8.38 -8.13 -2.81
CA ILE A 122 -8.75 -7.64 -1.49
C ILE A 122 -9.72 -6.46 -1.63
N ASP A 123 -9.39 -5.48 -2.47
CA ASP A 123 -10.23 -4.31 -2.72
C ASP A 123 -11.64 -4.69 -3.23
N LEU A 124 -11.70 -5.69 -4.10
CA LEU A 124 -12.98 -6.18 -4.66
C LEU A 124 -13.82 -6.92 -3.61
N LEU A 125 -13.20 -7.79 -2.83
CA LEU A 125 -13.90 -8.64 -1.85
C LEU A 125 -14.38 -7.84 -0.64
N TYR A 126 -13.63 -6.84 -0.21
CA TYR A 126 -13.91 -6.09 1.02
C TYR A 126 -14.55 -4.72 0.80
N THR A 127 -14.90 -4.38 -0.45
CA THR A 127 -15.51 -3.08 -0.78
C THR A 127 -14.73 -1.88 -0.20
N GLN A 128 -13.42 -2.00 -0.10
CA GLN A 128 -12.54 -0.95 0.44
C GLN A 128 -12.35 0.23 -0.53
N SER A 129 -13.22 0.38 -1.54
CA SER A 129 -13.21 1.54 -2.43
C SER A 129 -13.22 2.87 -1.68
N ASN A 130 -13.91 2.93 -0.53
CA ASN A 130 -13.98 4.15 0.28
C ASN A 130 -12.67 4.49 1.00
N ILE A 131 -11.80 3.53 1.31
CA ILE A 131 -10.55 3.84 1.99
C ILE A 131 -9.58 4.59 1.07
N ARG A 132 -9.59 4.33 -0.23
CA ARG A 132 -8.72 5.02 -1.18
C ARG A 132 -8.98 6.53 -1.20
N GLU A 133 -10.25 6.94 -1.23
CA GLU A 133 -10.64 8.35 -1.14
C GLU A 133 -10.19 8.98 0.19
N ILE A 134 -10.37 8.25 1.30
CA ILE A 134 -9.90 8.69 2.62
C ILE A 134 -8.37 8.85 2.63
N LEU A 135 -7.62 7.94 2.03
CA LEU A 135 -6.15 7.99 1.99
C LEU A 135 -5.61 9.15 1.12
N GLU A 136 -6.40 9.68 0.18
CA GLU A 136 -6.04 10.90 -0.55
C GLU A 136 -6.07 12.14 0.35
N GLU A 137 -6.96 12.16 1.35
CA GLU A 137 -7.09 13.26 2.31
C GLU A 137 -6.29 13.02 3.60
N GLU A 138 -6.21 11.76 4.07
CA GLU A 138 -5.53 11.38 5.30
C GLU A 138 -4.19 10.70 5.02
N ASN A 139 -3.15 11.51 4.87
CA ASN A 139 -1.80 11.07 4.53
C ASN A 139 -0.74 12.00 5.12
N PHE A 140 0.56 11.69 4.94
CA PHE A 140 1.65 12.50 5.48
C PHE A 140 1.73 13.90 4.86
N ASP A 141 1.27 14.11 3.63
CA ASP A 141 1.26 15.44 2.99
C ASP A 141 0.28 16.39 3.69
N HIS A 142 -0.81 15.83 4.22
CA HIS A 142 -1.84 16.56 4.98
C HIS A 142 -1.66 16.48 6.50
N PHE A 143 -0.65 15.74 6.98
CA PHE A 143 -0.35 15.65 8.40
C PHE A 143 0.19 16.97 8.95
N SER A 144 -0.35 17.45 10.06
CA SER A 144 0.05 18.75 10.61
C SER A 144 0.34 18.68 12.11
N PHE A 145 1.58 19.01 12.48
CA PHE A 145 2.01 19.12 13.88
C PHE A 145 1.39 20.29 14.65
N ARG A 146 0.76 21.26 13.99
CA ARG A 146 0.16 22.46 14.62
C ARG A 146 -0.97 22.18 15.61
N TYR A 147 -1.47 20.97 15.63
CA TYR A 147 -2.54 20.54 16.53
C TYR A 147 -2.03 19.94 17.83
N TYR A 148 -0.72 19.74 17.96
CA TYR A 148 -0.10 19.14 19.13
C TYR A 148 0.59 20.22 19.96
N SER A 149 0.31 20.22 21.28
CA SER A 149 0.84 21.21 22.22
C SER A 149 2.30 20.91 22.58
N ASP A 150 3.12 21.95 22.67
CA ASP A 150 4.49 21.89 23.18
C ASP A 150 4.55 22.04 24.71
N THR A 151 3.45 22.51 25.34
CA THR A 151 3.35 22.74 26.79
C THR A 151 2.65 21.60 27.54
N ALA A 152 1.74 20.84 26.89
CA ALA A 152 1.08 19.67 27.47
C ALA A 152 2.07 18.50 27.55
N VAL A 153 2.60 18.22 28.73
CA VAL A 153 3.67 17.24 28.98
C VAL A 153 3.10 15.97 29.59
N SER A 154 3.53 14.80 29.09
CA SER A 154 3.20 13.50 29.66
C SER A 154 3.96 13.27 30.97
N PRO A 155 3.28 13.00 32.10
CA PRO A 155 3.95 12.69 33.36
C PRO A 155 4.83 11.43 33.29
N ALA A 156 4.50 10.50 32.43
CA ALA A 156 5.21 9.22 32.31
C ALA A 156 6.50 9.32 31.51
N THR A 157 6.60 10.25 30.53
CA THR A 157 7.75 10.34 29.61
C THR A 157 8.49 11.65 29.70
N GLY A 158 7.93 12.68 30.32
CA GLY A 158 8.48 14.03 30.33
C GLY A 158 8.46 14.74 28.96
N LEU A 159 7.89 14.11 27.93
CA LEU A 159 7.79 14.69 26.59
C LEU A 159 6.47 15.45 26.42
N SER A 160 6.52 16.54 25.66
CA SER A 160 5.30 17.24 25.24
C SER A 160 4.53 16.42 24.20
N SER A 161 3.24 16.75 24.00
CA SER A 161 2.39 16.14 22.98
C SER A 161 3.04 16.29 21.59
N LEU A 162 3.58 17.47 21.27
CA LEU A 162 4.28 17.73 20.03
C LEU A 162 5.57 16.88 19.88
N ALA A 163 6.39 16.83 20.92
CA ALA A 163 7.61 16.02 20.90
C ALA A 163 7.32 14.52 20.76
N THR A 164 6.29 14.05 21.46
CA THR A 164 5.81 12.65 21.34
C THR A 164 5.36 12.35 19.91
N MET A 165 4.54 13.24 19.31
CA MET A 165 4.04 13.02 17.96
C MET A 165 5.16 13.07 16.90
N LYS A 166 6.13 13.96 17.03
CA LYS A 166 7.31 13.98 16.14
C LYS A 166 8.09 12.67 16.20
N LYS A 167 8.28 12.14 17.40
CA LYS A 167 8.92 10.83 17.58
C LYS A 167 8.12 9.70 16.97
N LEU A 168 6.79 9.67 17.19
CA LEU A 168 5.89 8.65 16.62
C LEU A 168 5.90 8.66 15.08
N VAL A 169 5.80 9.84 14.47
CA VAL A 169 5.88 9.98 13.01
C VAL A 169 7.21 9.49 12.49
N GLY A 170 8.33 9.82 13.16
CA GLY A 170 9.65 9.29 12.81
C GLY A 170 9.70 7.76 12.84
N GLU A 171 9.20 7.14 13.91
CA GLU A 171 9.13 5.67 14.05
C GLU A 171 8.23 5.02 12.99
N CYS A 172 7.12 5.67 12.60
CA CYS A 172 6.27 5.19 11.51
C CYS A 172 6.95 5.28 10.15
N MET A 173 7.71 6.36 9.90
CA MET A 173 8.52 6.48 8.68
C MET A 173 9.63 5.43 8.62
N ASP A 174 10.29 5.13 9.75
CA ASP A 174 11.28 4.05 9.85
C ASP A 174 10.63 2.69 9.60
N PHE A 175 9.43 2.45 10.14
CA PHE A 175 8.66 1.24 9.88
C PHE A 175 8.35 1.05 8.40
N ILE A 176 7.93 2.11 7.70
CA ILE A 176 7.63 2.07 6.26
C ILE A 176 8.91 1.78 5.46
N ARG A 177 10.01 2.48 5.76
CA ARG A 177 11.29 2.29 5.06
C ARG A 177 11.88 0.89 5.21
N ASN A 178 11.71 0.29 6.39
CA ASN A 178 12.28 -1.00 6.73
C ASN A 178 11.25 -2.15 6.66
N PHE A 179 10.10 -1.93 6.01
CA PHE A 179 8.97 -2.85 6.06
C PHE A 179 9.31 -4.25 5.56
N ASP A 180 10.11 -4.35 4.49
CA ASP A 180 10.52 -5.61 3.89
C ASP A 180 11.63 -6.33 4.69
N THR A 181 12.37 -5.60 5.52
CA THR A 181 13.54 -6.14 6.23
C THR A 181 13.29 -6.39 7.71
N GLU A 182 12.39 -5.64 8.33
CA GLU A 182 12.10 -5.69 9.75
C GLU A 182 10.62 -6.00 10.03
N PHE A 183 10.37 -7.15 10.65
CA PHE A 183 9.04 -7.49 11.14
C PHE A 183 8.71 -6.70 12.40
N GLN A 184 7.71 -5.84 12.34
CA GLN A 184 7.26 -5.00 13.47
C GLN A 184 5.74 -4.90 13.51
N ASN A 185 5.20 -4.71 14.74
CA ASN A 185 3.78 -4.45 14.97
C ASN A 185 3.64 -3.21 15.83
N PHE A 186 2.54 -2.46 15.67
CA PHE A 186 2.22 -1.31 16.50
C PHE A 186 0.90 -1.49 17.23
N PHE A 187 0.88 -1.04 18.47
CA PHE A 187 -0.34 -0.86 19.25
C PHE A 187 -0.47 0.61 19.65
N PHE A 188 -1.38 1.32 18.99
CA PHE A 188 -1.67 2.72 19.19
C PHE A 188 -2.81 2.86 20.20
N TYR A 189 -2.57 3.52 21.33
CA TYR A 189 -3.58 3.71 22.37
C TYR A 189 -3.59 5.14 22.90
N GLY A 190 -4.72 5.58 23.43
CA GLY A 190 -4.90 6.93 23.97
C GLY A 190 -6.27 7.51 23.60
N ASP A 191 -6.54 8.72 24.03
CA ASP A 191 -7.84 9.36 23.94
C ASP A 191 -8.37 9.49 22.51
N THR A 192 -9.66 9.72 22.36
CA THR A 192 -10.30 9.94 21.06
C THR A 192 -9.81 11.25 20.43
N GLY A 193 -9.70 11.28 19.11
CA GLY A 193 -9.38 12.49 18.35
C GLY A 193 -7.91 12.91 18.34
N VAL A 194 -6.99 12.14 18.95
CA VAL A 194 -5.55 12.46 19.04
C VAL A 194 -4.72 12.05 17.84
N GLY A 195 -5.35 11.50 16.76
CA GLY A 195 -4.69 11.22 15.47
C GLY A 195 -4.23 9.78 15.25
N LYS A 196 -4.69 8.79 16.04
CA LYS A 196 -4.35 7.36 15.85
C LYS A 196 -4.73 6.84 14.47
N THR A 197 -6.02 6.96 14.12
CA THR A 197 -6.59 6.57 12.82
C THR A 197 -5.87 7.28 11.67
N PHE A 198 -5.67 8.59 11.77
CA PHE A 198 -4.98 9.37 10.75
C PHE A 198 -3.56 8.86 10.48
N LEU A 199 -2.80 8.55 11.53
CA LEU A 199 -1.43 8.02 11.37
C LEU A 199 -1.45 6.60 10.79
N SER A 200 -2.45 5.77 11.14
CA SER A 200 -2.65 4.44 10.51
C SER A 200 -2.95 4.57 9.01
N HIS A 201 -3.76 5.55 8.60
CA HIS A 201 -4.03 5.86 7.20
C HIS A 201 -2.78 6.35 6.47
N CYS A 202 -1.96 7.20 7.10
CA CYS A 202 -0.68 7.62 6.53
C CYS A 202 0.22 6.42 6.20
N ILE A 203 0.35 5.47 7.13
CA ILE A 203 1.15 4.25 6.93
C ILE A 203 0.57 3.39 5.81
N ALA A 204 -0.76 3.19 5.82
CA ALA A 204 -1.46 2.41 4.80
C ALA A 204 -1.19 2.96 3.39
N ARG A 205 -1.32 4.29 3.21
CA ARG A 205 -1.08 4.93 1.90
C ARG A 205 0.34 4.71 1.40
N GLU A 206 1.34 4.89 2.24
CA GLU A 206 2.73 4.73 1.81
C GLU A 206 3.07 3.28 1.45
N LEU A 207 2.56 2.30 2.20
CA LEU A 207 2.75 0.89 1.89
C LEU A 207 2.00 0.46 0.62
N LEU A 208 0.81 1.00 0.37
CA LEU A 208 0.09 0.78 -0.90
C LEU A 208 0.85 1.33 -2.11
N LYS A 209 1.54 2.49 -1.97
CA LYS A 209 2.40 3.04 -3.04
C LYS A 209 3.59 2.13 -3.36
N THR A 210 4.12 1.43 -2.37
CA THR A 210 5.22 0.46 -2.52
C THR A 210 4.73 -0.95 -2.78
N ALA A 211 3.45 -1.07 -3.17
CA ALA A 211 2.83 -2.28 -3.68
C ALA A 211 2.67 -3.41 -2.65
N HIS A 212 2.61 -3.08 -1.35
CA HIS A 212 2.25 -4.01 -0.30
C HIS A 212 0.73 -4.18 -0.20
N SER A 213 0.31 -5.39 0.15
CA SER A 213 -1.10 -5.67 0.40
C SER A 213 -1.48 -5.17 1.81
N VAL A 214 -2.37 -4.18 1.86
CA VAL A 214 -2.85 -3.59 3.11
C VAL A 214 -4.34 -3.83 3.25
N ILE A 215 -4.75 -4.37 4.41
CA ILE A 215 -6.16 -4.49 4.79
C ILE A 215 -6.42 -3.59 6.00
N TYR A 216 -7.44 -2.76 5.88
CA TYR A 216 -7.93 -1.91 6.95
C TYR A 216 -9.36 -2.32 7.33
N PHE A 217 -9.57 -2.55 8.63
CA PHE A 217 -10.89 -2.78 9.21
C PHE A 217 -11.06 -1.95 10.48
N SER A 218 -12.25 -1.43 10.68
CA SER A 218 -12.69 -1.16 12.04
C SER A 218 -12.83 -2.49 12.81
N ALA A 219 -12.69 -2.46 14.12
CA ALA A 219 -12.86 -3.67 14.93
C ALA A 219 -14.24 -4.31 14.70
N PHE A 220 -15.28 -3.49 14.56
CA PHE A 220 -16.64 -3.96 14.29
C PHE A 220 -16.70 -4.76 12.96
N GLU A 221 -16.17 -4.22 11.87
CA GLU A 221 -16.17 -4.87 10.55
C GLU A 221 -15.39 -6.19 10.56
N LEU A 222 -14.22 -6.19 11.19
CA LEU A 222 -13.41 -7.41 11.31
C LEU A 222 -14.15 -8.52 12.03
N PHE A 223 -14.75 -8.23 13.18
CA PHE A 223 -15.41 -9.26 13.99
C PHE A 223 -16.78 -9.67 13.43
N ASP A 224 -17.50 -8.77 12.75
CA ASP A 224 -18.69 -9.13 12.00
C ASP A 224 -18.35 -10.12 10.87
N LEU A 225 -17.28 -9.84 10.13
CA LEU A 225 -16.79 -10.72 9.08
C LEU A 225 -16.36 -12.09 9.64
N LEU A 226 -15.55 -12.12 10.70
CA LEU A 226 -15.11 -13.37 11.35
C LEU A 226 -16.30 -14.14 11.97
N GLY A 227 -17.32 -13.43 12.44
CA GLY A 227 -18.54 -14.02 12.96
C GLY A 227 -19.37 -14.71 11.87
N ARG A 228 -19.59 -14.04 10.74
CA ARG A 228 -20.34 -14.61 9.59
C ARG A 228 -19.65 -15.86 9.08
N THR A 229 -18.33 -15.84 8.95
CA THR A 229 -17.56 -17.00 8.48
C THR A 229 -17.64 -18.20 9.44
N THR A 230 -17.89 -17.97 10.72
CA THR A 230 -17.97 -19.03 11.73
C THR A 230 -19.37 -19.63 11.87
N PHE A 231 -20.43 -18.81 11.73
CA PHE A 231 -21.79 -19.20 12.08
C PHE A 231 -22.75 -19.37 10.88
N GLN A 232 -22.44 -18.81 9.71
CA GLN A 232 -23.31 -18.90 8.53
C GLN A 232 -22.77 -19.87 7.50
N ARG A 233 -23.47 -21.00 7.28
CA ARG A 233 -23.14 -22.04 6.30
C ARG A 233 -23.74 -21.80 4.89
N THR A 234 -24.18 -20.60 4.58
CA THR A 234 -25.01 -20.33 3.39
C THR A 234 -24.26 -19.79 2.18
N GLU A 235 -23.01 -19.38 2.31
CA GLU A 235 -22.15 -19.04 1.18
C GLU A 235 -21.12 -20.16 0.97
N THR A 236 -20.64 -20.34 -0.27
CA THR A 236 -19.76 -21.45 -0.58
C THR A 236 -18.57 -21.48 0.39
N GLU A 237 -18.34 -22.63 1.06
CA GLU A 237 -17.27 -22.83 2.05
C GLU A 237 -15.90 -22.35 1.53
N GLU A 238 -15.73 -22.30 0.24
CA GLU A 238 -14.51 -21.91 -0.45
C GLU A 238 -14.30 -20.39 -0.47
N GLU A 239 -15.36 -19.59 -0.62
CA GLU A 239 -15.27 -18.12 -0.56
C GLU A 239 -14.91 -17.65 0.85
N MET A 240 -15.48 -18.27 1.85
CA MET A 240 -15.23 -17.93 3.25
C MET A 240 -13.82 -18.31 3.71
N LYS A 241 -13.32 -19.50 3.32
CA LYS A 241 -11.93 -19.91 3.57
C LYS A 241 -10.92 -18.98 2.91
N ASN A 242 -11.25 -18.50 1.71
CA ASN A 242 -10.40 -17.58 0.97
C ASN A 242 -10.34 -16.20 1.64
N MET A 243 -11.46 -15.68 2.11
CA MET A 243 -11.53 -14.39 2.80
C MET A 243 -10.75 -14.42 4.12
N HIS A 244 -10.87 -15.49 4.89
CA HIS A 244 -10.09 -15.75 6.09
C HIS A 244 -8.57 -15.76 5.79
N ALA A 245 -8.16 -16.41 4.71
CA ALA A 245 -6.76 -16.48 4.32
C ALA A 245 -6.16 -15.10 4.02
N TYR A 246 -6.92 -14.17 3.43
CA TYR A 246 -6.39 -12.82 3.15
C TYR A 246 -6.10 -11.99 4.37
N ILE A 247 -6.94 -12.05 5.41
CA ILE A 247 -6.70 -11.35 6.69
C ILE A 247 -5.37 -11.78 7.28
N PHE A 248 -5.03 -13.07 7.14
CA PHE A 248 -3.80 -13.62 7.70
C PHE A 248 -2.57 -13.45 6.79
N ASP A 249 -2.76 -13.33 5.47
CA ASP A 249 -1.68 -13.31 4.49
C ASP A 249 -1.31 -11.91 3.98
N CYS A 250 -2.19 -10.91 4.15
CA CYS A 250 -1.85 -9.53 3.76
C CYS A 250 -0.61 -9.04 4.51
N ASP A 251 0.18 -8.19 3.87
CA ASP A 251 1.44 -7.71 4.42
C ASP A 251 1.22 -6.83 5.64
N LEU A 252 0.22 -5.95 5.61
CA LEU A 252 -0.22 -5.16 6.76
C LEU A 252 -1.73 -5.32 7.00
N LEU A 253 -2.10 -5.68 8.24
CA LEU A 253 -3.46 -5.57 8.75
C LEU A 253 -3.57 -4.39 9.71
N ILE A 254 -4.56 -3.53 9.51
CA ILE A 254 -4.90 -2.45 10.43
C ILE A 254 -6.26 -2.76 11.05
N ILE A 255 -6.30 -2.86 12.38
CA ILE A 255 -7.52 -3.01 13.19
C ILE A 255 -7.72 -1.71 13.95
N ASP A 256 -8.66 -0.90 13.48
CA ASP A 256 -8.90 0.44 14.05
C ASP A 256 -10.05 0.45 15.05
N ASP A 257 -9.93 1.35 16.03
CA ASP A 257 -10.92 1.59 17.07
C ASP A 257 -11.35 0.33 17.87
N LEU A 258 -10.37 -0.56 18.18
CA LEU A 258 -10.61 -1.74 19.00
C LEU A 258 -11.16 -1.33 20.38
N GLY A 259 -12.30 -1.90 20.78
CA GLY A 259 -13.03 -1.57 22.01
C GLY A 259 -14.33 -0.80 21.78
N THR A 260 -14.71 -0.57 20.52
CA THR A 260 -16.01 0.04 20.15
C THR A 260 -17.08 -1.00 19.86
N GLU A 261 -16.69 -2.23 19.63
CA GLU A 261 -17.60 -3.36 19.39
C GLU A 261 -18.14 -3.94 20.71
N LEU A 262 -19.24 -4.69 20.62
CA LEU A 262 -19.78 -5.43 21.78
C LEU A 262 -18.87 -6.63 22.08
N THR A 263 -17.96 -6.44 23.01
CA THR A 263 -16.99 -7.46 23.42
C THR A 263 -17.64 -8.65 24.12
N ASN A 264 -17.25 -9.85 23.69
CA ASN A 264 -17.62 -11.12 24.29
C ASN A 264 -16.48 -12.13 24.16
N SER A 265 -16.66 -13.34 24.70
CA SER A 265 -15.64 -14.40 24.66
C SER A 265 -15.26 -14.81 23.24
N PHE A 266 -16.19 -14.74 22.28
CA PHE A 266 -15.95 -15.02 20.87
C PHE A 266 -14.95 -14.01 20.28
N ILE A 267 -15.21 -12.70 20.47
CA ILE A 267 -14.36 -11.62 19.97
C ILE A 267 -12.95 -11.70 20.56
N SER A 268 -12.83 -11.92 21.89
CA SER A 268 -11.51 -12.11 22.52
C SER A 268 -10.76 -13.31 21.96
N THR A 269 -11.46 -14.40 21.65
CA THR A 269 -10.88 -15.60 21.06
C THR A 269 -10.43 -15.34 19.61
N GLN A 270 -11.27 -14.69 18.80
CA GLN A 270 -10.93 -14.37 17.40
C GLN A 270 -9.76 -13.38 17.32
N LEU A 271 -9.73 -12.36 18.18
CA LEU A 271 -8.61 -11.44 18.26
C LEU A 271 -7.30 -12.17 18.62
N PHE A 272 -7.35 -13.06 19.61
CA PHE A 272 -6.19 -13.86 20.02
C PHE A 272 -5.68 -14.74 18.87
N LEU A 273 -6.59 -15.43 18.16
CA LEU A 273 -6.24 -16.25 17.00
C LEU A 273 -5.64 -15.42 15.88
N CYS A 274 -6.25 -14.28 15.55
CA CYS A 274 -5.77 -13.37 14.52
C CYS A 274 -4.34 -12.88 14.81
N ILE A 275 -4.09 -12.39 16.03
CA ILE A 275 -2.77 -11.93 16.45
C ILE A 275 -1.73 -13.06 16.36
N ASN A 276 -2.03 -14.24 16.91
CA ASN A 276 -1.07 -15.35 16.92
C ASN A 276 -0.74 -15.86 15.53
N GLU A 277 -1.75 -16.00 14.67
CA GLU A 277 -1.55 -16.48 13.29
C GLU A 277 -0.68 -15.51 12.50
N ARG A 278 -0.94 -14.19 12.61
CA ARG A 278 -0.14 -13.18 11.93
C ARG A 278 1.29 -13.08 12.48
N LEU A 279 1.47 -13.22 13.78
CA LEU A 279 2.80 -13.31 14.41
C LEU A 279 3.58 -14.52 13.91
N ALA A 280 2.94 -15.69 13.81
CA ALA A 280 3.56 -16.91 13.30
C ALA A 280 4.00 -16.77 11.84
N ARG A 281 3.21 -16.06 11.02
CA ARG A 281 3.51 -15.77 9.60
C ARG A 281 4.44 -14.57 9.42
N ARG A 282 4.85 -13.89 10.48
CA ARG A 282 5.62 -12.64 10.44
C ARG A 282 4.96 -11.56 9.58
N LYS A 283 3.63 -11.44 9.68
CA LYS A 283 2.83 -10.42 8.97
C LYS A 283 2.50 -9.27 9.91
N SER A 284 2.85 -8.06 9.51
CA SER A 284 2.73 -6.84 10.33
C SER A 284 1.28 -6.47 10.63
N THR A 285 1.04 -6.03 11.86
CA THR A 285 -0.30 -5.63 12.31
C THR A 285 -0.22 -4.30 13.08
N ILE A 286 -1.12 -3.39 12.77
CA ILE A 286 -1.36 -2.16 13.55
C ILE A 286 -2.71 -2.30 14.21
N ILE A 287 -2.77 -2.06 15.52
CA ILE A 287 -4.03 -2.04 16.27
C ILE A 287 -4.16 -0.65 16.91
N SER A 288 -5.31 -0.01 16.79
CA SER A 288 -5.62 1.21 17.52
C SER A 288 -6.75 0.98 18.51
N THR A 289 -6.71 1.70 19.63
CA THR A 289 -7.77 1.67 20.66
C THR A 289 -7.87 2.98 21.43
N ASN A 290 -9.07 3.31 21.86
CA ASN A 290 -9.34 4.40 22.80
C ASN A 290 -9.28 3.94 24.25
N LEU A 291 -9.16 2.63 24.51
CA LEU A 291 -9.13 2.08 25.85
C LEU A 291 -7.78 2.32 26.53
N GLY A 292 -7.82 2.65 27.82
CA GLY A 292 -6.64 2.59 28.67
C GLY A 292 -6.18 1.13 28.85
N LEU A 293 -4.86 0.90 29.07
CA LEU A 293 -4.28 -0.44 29.11
C LEU A 293 -4.93 -1.39 30.13
N ASN A 294 -5.35 -0.89 31.29
CA ASN A 294 -6.04 -1.71 32.29
C ASN A 294 -7.43 -2.13 31.80
N VAL A 295 -8.20 -1.18 31.24
CA VAL A 295 -9.52 -1.47 30.67
C VAL A 295 -9.40 -2.43 29.50
N PHE A 296 -8.40 -2.23 28.65
CA PHE A 296 -8.12 -3.13 27.52
C PHE A 296 -7.86 -4.59 27.97
N ARG A 297 -7.01 -4.78 29.00
CA ARG A 297 -6.74 -6.10 29.57
C ARG A 297 -8.02 -6.76 30.11
N ASP A 298 -8.82 -6.00 30.84
CA ASP A 298 -10.06 -6.51 31.46
C ASP A 298 -11.13 -6.83 30.39
N THR A 299 -11.11 -6.12 29.26
CA THR A 299 -12.04 -6.30 28.15
C THR A 299 -11.69 -7.51 27.29
N TYR A 300 -10.41 -7.70 26.90
CA TYR A 300 -10.00 -8.71 25.90
C TYR A 300 -9.30 -9.92 26.49
N SER A 301 -9.11 -10.03 27.75
CA SER A 301 -8.39 -11.05 28.49
C SER A 301 -6.89 -10.80 28.63
N GLU A 302 -6.34 -11.38 29.70
CA GLU A 302 -4.91 -11.31 29.99
C GLU A 302 -4.03 -11.97 28.90
N ARG A 303 -4.56 -12.98 28.21
CA ARG A 303 -3.84 -13.67 27.12
C ARG A 303 -3.62 -12.72 25.92
N VAL A 304 -4.65 -12.01 25.48
CA VAL A 304 -4.55 -11.00 24.41
C VAL A 304 -3.59 -9.89 24.82
N PHE A 305 -3.78 -9.35 26.04
CA PHE A 305 -2.94 -8.28 26.57
C PHE A 305 -1.46 -8.69 26.63
N SER A 306 -1.15 -9.87 27.18
CA SER A 306 0.22 -10.40 27.25
C SER A 306 0.83 -10.55 25.85
N ARG A 307 0.08 -11.04 24.88
CA ARG A 307 0.57 -11.21 23.50
C ARG A 307 0.88 -9.88 22.84
N ILE A 308 0.01 -8.88 23.01
CA ILE A 308 0.22 -7.53 22.47
C ILE A 308 1.43 -6.87 23.13
N THR A 309 1.52 -6.87 24.45
CA THR A 309 2.61 -6.22 25.17
C THR A 309 3.97 -6.84 24.89
N SER A 310 4.03 -8.14 24.60
CA SER A 310 5.27 -8.84 24.26
C SER A 310 5.72 -8.70 22.81
N SER A 311 4.79 -8.40 21.86
CA SER A 311 5.07 -8.52 20.43
C SER A 311 4.78 -7.25 19.62
N TYR A 312 4.26 -6.21 20.27
CA TYR A 312 3.90 -4.93 19.62
C TYR A 312 4.64 -3.76 20.25
N LYS A 313 5.04 -2.80 19.45
CA LYS A 313 5.53 -1.51 19.92
C LYS A 313 4.34 -0.69 20.45
N MET A 314 4.23 -0.63 21.77
CA MET A 314 3.17 0.11 22.47
C MET A 314 3.42 1.61 22.34
N ARG A 315 2.49 2.37 21.74
CA ARG A 315 2.64 3.82 21.53
C ARG A 315 1.42 4.57 22.05
N LYS A 316 1.65 5.40 23.06
CA LYS A 316 0.61 6.23 23.64
C LYS A 316 0.48 7.54 22.88
N PHE A 317 -0.72 7.83 22.42
CA PHE A 317 -1.12 9.13 21.90
C PHE A 317 -1.79 9.93 23.02
N PHE A 318 -1.47 11.22 23.11
CA PHE A 318 -2.12 12.12 24.05
C PHE A 318 -2.11 13.54 23.49
N GLY A 319 -3.06 14.35 23.93
CA GLY A 319 -3.26 15.72 23.50
C GLY A 319 -4.73 16.06 23.41
N ASP A 320 -5.02 17.21 22.85
CA ASP A 320 -6.40 17.67 22.65
C ASP A 320 -7.06 16.94 21.46
N ASP A 321 -8.39 16.89 21.46
CA ASP A 321 -9.13 16.35 20.31
C ASP A 321 -8.97 17.27 19.09
N ILE A 322 -8.26 16.77 18.06
CA ILE A 322 -7.93 17.51 16.84
C ILE A 322 -9.20 17.89 16.06
N ARG A 323 -10.27 17.07 16.13
CA ARG A 323 -11.55 17.35 15.47
C ARG A 323 -12.19 18.61 16.06
N ILE A 324 -12.13 18.76 17.40
CA ILE A 324 -12.60 19.96 18.10
C ILE A 324 -11.73 21.16 17.75
N LEU A 325 -10.39 21.00 17.77
CA LEU A 325 -9.46 22.09 17.42
C LEU A 325 -9.64 22.57 15.98
N LYS A 326 -9.89 21.67 15.05
CA LYS A 326 -10.19 22.02 13.63
C LYS A 326 -11.46 22.87 13.53
N LYS A 327 -12.54 22.50 14.24
CA LYS A 327 -13.80 23.24 14.27
C LYS A 327 -13.64 24.64 14.88
N LEU A 328 -12.90 24.76 15.97
CA LEU A 328 -12.65 26.04 16.63
C LEU A 328 -11.80 26.99 15.78
N LYS A 329 -10.85 26.48 14.99
CA LYS A 329 -9.97 27.29 14.14
C LYS A 329 -10.61 27.65 12.77
N ASN A 330 -11.62 26.88 12.31
CA ASN A 330 -12.32 27.11 11.03
C ASN A 330 -13.85 27.02 11.23
N PRO A 331 -14.50 28.02 11.84
CA PRO A 331 -15.92 27.96 12.22
C PRO A 331 -16.91 27.99 11.05
N GLY A 332 -16.48 27.85 9.81
CA GLY A 332 -17.35 27.97 8.62
C GLY A 332 -17.21 26.90 7.53
N LYS A 333 -16.41 25.83 7.72
CA LYS A 333 -16.38 24.70 6.78
C LYS A 333 -17.05 23.48 7.39
N PRO A 334 -18.05 22.85 6.70
CA PRO A 334 -18.54 21.53 7.11
C PRO A 334 -17.40 20.52 7.04
N SER A 335 -17.40 19.61 7.99
CA SER A 335 -16.41 18.51 8.14
C SER A 335 -16.69 17.40 7.15
#